data_57b98b54766eee96c07a47cc2bbc06e5
#
_entry.id   57b98b54766eee96c07a47cc2bbc06e5
#
_cell.length_a   1.000
_cell.length_b   1.000
_cell.length_c   1.000
_cell.angle_alpha   90.00
_cell.angle_beta   90.00
_cell.angle_gamma   90.00
#
_symmetry.space_group_name_H-M   'P 1'
#
loop_
_entity.id
_entity.type
_entity.pdbx_description
1 polymer ?
#
loop_
_entity_poly.entity_id
_entity_poly.type
_entity_poly.pdbx_seq_one_letter_code
_entity_poly.pdbx_strand_id
1 'polypeptide(L)'
;MNWNDLLRMSINSLRRRKLRTFLTVLGVLIGTASIVVMISLGLGMQQSLYKEVEQSGGLTSITVTGSDNSDGMTTESMGSGQETEKRIDDQLVEKISKMDHVKLAAPIYETSVILLKGSYMAYVQLQGMTPEGLKSLNMDLGDGTLPKTGTGHLELIFGNGVITDFYETGSGNGYYDTGKVPNINLMK
;
A
#
# COMPACT_ATOMS: atom_id res chain seq x y z
N MET A 1 4.58 21.57 -63.03
CA MET A 1 4.98 22.16 -61.75
C MET A 1 5.56 21.06 -60.90
N ASN A 2 6.85 21.12 -60.56
CA ASN A 2 7.49 20.10 -59.79
C ASN A 2 7.12 20.22 -58.32
N TRP A 3 6.84 19.12 -57.64
CA TRP A 3 6.47 19.06 -56.21
C TRP A 3 7.46 19.83 -55.33
N ASN A 4 8.76 19.77 -55.71
CA ASN A 4 9.83 20.50 -55.00
C ASN A 4 9.67 22.03 -55.06
N ASP A 5 9.15 22.57 -56.18
CA ASP A 5 8.95 24.02 -56.31
C ASP A 5 7.79 24.49 -55.44
N LEU A 6 6.72 23.69 -55.33
CA LEU A 6 5.59 23.98 -54.43
C LEU A 6 6.01 23.97 -52.95
N LEU A 7 6.82 23.00 -52.54
CA LEU A 7 7.38 22.95 -51.21
C LEU A 7 8.29 24.15 -50.92
N ARG A 8 9.15 24.51 -51.86
CA ARG A 8 10.08 25.65 -51.70
C ARG A 8 9.33 26.99 -51.62
N MET A 9 8.27 27.18 -52.38
CA MET A 9 7.39 28.37 -52.29
C MET A 9 6.65 28.43 -50.95
N SER A 10 6.12 27.29 -50.50
CA SER A 10 5.42 27.20 -49.21
C SER A 10 6.34 27.54 -48.03
N ILE A 11 7.53 26.95 -48.00
CA ILE A 11 8.52 27.22 -46.95
C ILE A 11 8.96 28.69 -46.95
N ASN A 12 9.13 29.30 -48.13
CA ASN A 12 9.55 30.69 -48.28
C ASN A 12 8.46 31.66 -47.81
N SER A 13 7.17 31.31 -48.03
CA SER A 13 6.02 32.06 -47.51
C SER A 13 5.90 32.00 -45.99
N LEU A 14 6.15 30.83 -45.39
CA LEU A 14 6.22 30.63 -43.94
C LEU A 14 7.37 31.44 -43.32
N ARG A 15 8.51 31.51 -43.96
CA ARG A 15 9.70 32.24 -43.48
C ARG A 15 9.50 33.76 -43.51
N ARG A 16 8.64 34.32 -44.35
CA ARG A 16 8.33 35.76 -44.38
C ARG A 16 7.51 36.22 -43.17
N ARG A 17 6.74 35.35 -42.53
CA ARG A 17 5.91 35.68 -41.35
C ARG A 17 6.27 34.81 -40.16
N LYS A 18 7.54 34.77 -39.81
CA LYS A 18 8.14 33.90 -38.79
C LYS A 18 7.39 33.90 -37.45
N LEU A 19 7.00 35.06 -36.98
CA LEU A 19 6.36 35.19 -35.66
C LEU A 19 4.97 34.54 -35.63
N ARG A 20 4.17 34.70 -36.68
CA ARG A 20 2.82 34.11 -36.76
C ARG A 20 2.92 32.57 -36.87
N THR A 21 3.83 32.08 -37.73
CA THR A 21 4.05 30.65 -37.91
C THR A 21 4.57 30.01 -36.62
N PHE A 22 5.48 30.66 -35.93
CA PHE A 22 6.02 30.19 -34.66
C PHE A 22 4.93 30.08 -33.59
N LEU A 23 4.08 31.12 -33.43
CA LEU A 23 3.00 31.11 -32.47
C LEU A 23 1.94 30.02 -32.76
N THR A 24 1.60 29.81 -34.02
CA THR A 24 0.63 28.75 -34.36
C THR A 24 1.19 27.37 -34.13
N VAL A 25 2.43 27.09 -34.52
CA VAL A 25 3.10 25.81 -34.27
C VAL A 25 3.26 25.57 -32.75
N LEU A 26 3.67 26.60 -32.02
CA LEU A 26 3.81 26.51 -30.56
C LEU A 26 2.45 26.18 -29.91
N GLY A 27 1.36 26.81 -30.32
CA GLY A 27 0.01 26.53 -29.83
C GLY A 27 -0.42 25.10 -30.07
N VAL A 28 -0.20 24.58 -31.28
CA VAL A 28 -0.51 23.18 -31.61
C VAL A 28 0.37 22.23 -30.80
N LEU A 29 1.66 22.53 -30.67
CA LEU A 29 2.62 21.70 -29.91
C LEU A 29 2.23 21.60 -28.43
N ILE A 30 1.92 22.74 -27.80
CA ILE A 30 1.46 22.75 -26.41
C ILE A 30 0.14 21.99 -26.25
N GLY A 31 -0.81 22.19 -27.17
CA GLY A 31 -2.09 21.50 -27.15
C GLY A 31 -1.95 19.97 -27.26
N THR A 32 -1.16 19.51 -28.22
CA THR A 32 -0.94 18.05 -28.39
C THR A 32 -0.13 17.46 -27.25
N ALA A 33 0.92 18.14 -26.78
CA ALA A 33 1.70 17.71 -25.61
C ALA A 33 0.84 17.58 -24.36
N SER A 34 -0.06 18.52 -24.12
CA SER A 34 -0.97 18.50 -22.97
C SER A 34 -1.88 17.25 -23.01
N ILE A 35 -2.44 16.91 -24.18
CA ILE A 35 -3.29 15.73 -24.34
C ILE A 35 -2.49 14.45 -24.09
N VAL A 36 -1.27 14.34 -24.64
CA VAL A 36 -0.42 13.17 -24.46
C VAL A 36 -0.05 12.98 -22.99
N VAL A 37 0.33 14.06 -22.30
CA VAL A 37 0.66 14.01 -20.86
C VAL A 37 -0.56 13.55 -20.04
N MET A 38 -1.74 14.07 -20.34
CA MET A 38 -2.96 13.70 -19.63
C MET A 38 -3.30 12.21 -19.79
N ILE A 39 -3.21 11.70 -21.01
CA ILE A 39 -3.45 10.27 -21.30
C ILE A 39 -2.39 9.40 -20.62
N SER A 40 -1.11 9.79 -20.71
CA SER A 40 0.00 9.04 -20.07
C SER A 40 -0.15 8.98 -18.56
N LEU A 41 -0.54 10.08 -17.93
CA LEU A 41 -0.80 10.14 -16.48
C LEU A 41 -1.96 9.23 -16.09
N GLY A 42 -3.06 9.27 -16.85
CA GLY A 42 -4.22 8.41 -16.61
C GLY A 42 -3.90 6.92 -16.69
N LEU A 43 -3.19 6.51 -17.75
CA LEU A 43 -2.76 5.11 -17.92
C LEU A 43 -1.75 4.69 -16.85
N GLY A 44 -0.80 5.56 -16.49
CA GLY A 44 0.18 5.27 -15.44
C GLY A 44 -0.48 5.08 -14.07
N MET A 45 -1.43 5.94 -13.73
CA MET A 45 -2.18 5.84 -12.48
C MET A 45 -3.04 4.57 -12.44
N GLN A 46 -3.72 4.24 -13.53
CA GLN A 46 -4.49 3.01 -13.63
C GLN A 46 -3.61 1.77 -13.42
N GLN A 47 -2.45 1.71 -14.05
CA GLN A 47 -1.52 0.59 -13.90
C GLN A 47 -0.97 0.47 -12.49
N SER A 48 -0.70 1.60 -11.81
CA SER A 48 -0.26 1.60 -10.42
C SER A 48 -1.34 1.07 -9.48
N LEU A 49 -2.59 1.48 -9.66
CA LEU A 49 -3.72 0.98 -8.88
C LEU A 49 -3.94 -0.52 -9.07
N TYR A 50 -3.84 -1.03 -10.30
CA TYR A 50 -3.95 -2.47 -10.54
C TYR A 50 -2.85 -3.26 -9.82
N LYS A 51 -1.61 -2.77 -9.86
CA LYS A 51 -0.50 -3.42 -9.12
C LYS A 51 -0.71 -3.40 -7.62
N GLU A 52 -1.18 -2.29 -7.06
CA GLU A 52 -1.45 -2.16 -5.63
C GLU A 52 -2.56 -3.13 -5.17
N VAL A 53 -3.64 -3.23 -5.94
CA VAL A 53 -4.71 -4.20 -5.66
C VAL A 53 -4.20 -5.64 -5.79
N GLU A 54 -3.36 -5.94 -6.77
CA GLU A 54 -2.78 -7.27 -6.96
C GLU A 54 -1.82 -7.64 -5.82
N GLN A 55 -1.02 -6.71 -5.32
CA GLN A 55 -0.10 -6.90 -4.20
C GLN A 55 -0.83 -7.01 -2.85
N SER A 56 -1.97 -6.35 -2.69
CA SER A 56 -2.79 -6.40 -1.46
C SER A 56 -3.65 -7.67 -1.33
N GLY A 57 -3.32 -8.75 -2.04
CA GLY A 57 -4.08 -10.00 -2.02
C GLY A 57 -5.15 -10.12 -3.12
N GLY A 58 -5.25 -9.11 -3.97
CA GLY A 58 -6.14 -9.09 -5.13
C GLY A 58 -7.63 -8.98 -4.78
N LEU A 59 -8.46 -9.15 -5.79
CA LEU A 59 -9.92 -9.16 -5.68
C LEU A 59 -10.47 -10.47 -5.04
N THR A 60 -9.60 -11.36 -4.61
CA THR A 60 -9.97 -12.68 -4.07
C THR A 60 -9.89 -12.76 -2.55
N SER A 61 -9.36 -11.74 -1.87
CA SER A 61 -9.33 -11.69 -0.42
C SER A 61 -10.49 -10.85 0.14
N ILE A 62 -11.17 -11.38 1.15
CA ILE A 62 -12.24 -10.70 1.88
C ILE A 62 -11.85 -10.67 3.34
N THR A 63 -11.77 -9.46 3.90
CA THR A 63 -11.54 -9.28 5.33
C THR A 63 -12.88 -9.22 6.04
N VAL A 64 -13.08 -10.12 6.99
CA VAL A 64 -14.26 -10.16 7.85
C VAL A 64 -13.84 -9.65 9.22
N THR A 65 -14.39 -8.50 9.62
CA THR A 65 -14.15 -7.91 10.93
C THR A 65 -15.36 -8.14 11.83
N GLY A 66 -15.13 -8.42 13.13
CA GLY A 66 -16.18 -8.43 14.13
C GLY A 66 -16.75 -7.02 14.31
N SER A 67 -18.02 -6.93 14.71
CA SER A 67 -18.61 -5.64 15.06
C SER A 67 -18.18 -5.26 16.48
N ASP A 68 -16.92 -4.88 16.65
CA ASP A 68 -16.48 -4.17 17.86
C ASP A 68 -16.76 -2.68 17.64
N ASN A 69 -17.74 -2.14 18.36
CA ASN A 69 -17.99 -0.70 18.46
C ASN A 69 -16.88 0.02 19.27
N SER A 70 -15.62 -0.25 18.99
CA SER A 70 -14.49 0.40 19.64
C SER A 70 -13.86 1.52 18.80
N ASP A 71 -14.58 2.08 17.83
CA ASP A 71 -14.25 3.42 17.36
C ASP A 71 -14.90 4.42 18.31
N GLY A 72 -14.06 5.02 19.17
CA GLY A 72 -14.40 5.91 20.24
C GLY A 72 -15.12 7.20 19.84
N MET A 73 -16.35 7.10 19.39
CA MET A 73 -17.29 8.20 19.35
C MET A 73 -18.67 7.68 19.77
N THR A 74 -18.84 7.53 21.08
CA THR A 74 -20.10 7.22 21.72
C THR A 74 -21.07 8.37 21.51
N THR A 75 -21.94 8.27 20.52
CA THR A 75 -23.30 8.81 20.67
C THR A 75 -24.07 7.79 21.48
N GLU A 76 -24.37 8.14 22.73
CA GLU A 76 -25.29 7.42 23.58
C GLU A 76 -26.63 7.24 22.86
N SER A 77 -26.84 6.08 22.26
CA SER A 77 -28.18 5.63 21.89
C SER A 77 -28.65 4.67 22.96
N MET A 78 -29.41 5.22 23.89
CA MET A 78 -30.24 4.47 24.83
C MET A 78 -31.22 3.60 24.04
N GLY A 79 -30.90 2.32 23.89
CA GLY A 79 -31.76 1.31 23.29
C GLY A 79 -31.38 -0.05 23.82
N SER A 80 -32.14 -0.52 24.80
CA SER A 80 -32.06 -1.87 25.36
C SER A 80 -32.33 -2.93 24.28
N GLY A 81 -31.27 -3.50 23.76
CA GLY A 81 -31.27 -4.69 22.93
C GLY A 81 -30.01 -5.48 23.24
N GLN A 82 -30.16 -6.71 23.73
CA GLN A 82 -29.08 -7.67 23.83
C GLN A 82 -28.55 -7.94 22.42
N GLU A 83 -27.71 -7.07 21.91
CA GLU A 83 -26.87 -7.39 20.77
C GLU A 83 -25.75 -8.29 21.28
N THR A 84 -25.91 -9.58 21.03
CA THR A 84 -24.83 -10.56 21.16
C THR A 84 -23.68 -10.04 20.31
N GLU A 85 -22.64 -9.51 20.94
CA GLU A 85 -21.38 -9.15 20.30
C GLU A 85 -20.96 -10.36 19.45
N LYS A 86 -21.07 -10.24 18.14
CA LYS A 86 -20.61 -11.26 17.20
C LYS A 86 -19.10 -11.21 17.16
N ARG A 87 -18.47 -11.78 18.17
CA ARG A 87 -17.03 -12.02 18.17
C ARG A 87 -16.70 -13.06 17.11
N ILE A 88 -15.60 -12.85 16.43
CA ILE A 88 -15.03 -13.86 15.54
C ILE A 88 -14.39 -14.92 16.45
N ASP A 89 -14.96 -16.09 16.47
CA ASP A 89 -14.44 -17.26 17.19
C ASP A 89 -13.97 -18.34 16.21
N ASP A 90 -13.29 -19.33 16.72
CA ASP A 90 -12.74 -20.43 15.90
C ASP A 90 -13.85 -21.21 15.18
N GLN A 91 -15.06 -21.27 15.74
CA GLN A 91 -16.20 -21.93 15.11
C GLN A 91 -16.66 -21.17 13.86
N LEU A 92 -16.62 -19.83 13.90
CA LEU A 92 -16.94 -18.99 12.74
C LEU A 92 -15.89 -19.16 11.64
N VAL A 93 -14.60 -19.18 12.01
CA VAL A 93 -13.50 -19.44 11.06
C VAL A 93 -13.66 -20.78 10.39
N GLU A 94 -13.99 -21.84 11.16
CA GLU A 94 -14.24 -23.17 10.62
C GLU A 94 -15.48 -23.20 9.70
N LYS A 95 -16.54 -22.47 10.05
CA LYS A 95 -17.71 -22.34 9.21
C LYS A 95 -17.42 -21.64 7.88
N ILE A 96 -16.63 -20.56 7.92
CA ILE A 96 -16.22 -19.82 6.71
C ILE A 96 -15.32 -20.71 5.83
N SER A 97 -14.39 -21.46 6.42
CA SER A 97 -13.49 -22.34 5.67
C SER A 97 -14.21 -23.45 4.89
N LYS A 98 -15.41 -23.83 5.33
CA LYS A 98 -16.25 -24.85 4.68
C LYS A 98 -17.22 -24.29 3.64
N MET A 99 -17.23 -22.96 3.42
CA MET A 99 -18.09 -22.34 2.42
C MET A 99 -17.59 -22.63 1.00
N ASP A 100 -18.52 -22.72 0.06
CA ASP A 100 -18.20 -22.90 -1.34
C ASP A 100 -17.36 -21.71 -1.85
N HIS A 101 -16.35 -22.01 -2.66
CA HIS A 101 -15.40 -21.05 -3.23
C HIS A 101 -14.41 -20.40 -2.25
N VAL A 102 -14.39 -20.78 -0.98
CA VAL A 102 -13.36 -20.37 -0.01
C VAL A 102 -12.19 -21.35 -0.09
N LYS A 103 -11.01 -20.84 -0.45
CA LYS A 103 -9.78 -21.65 -0.51
C LYS A 103 -9.07 -21.72 0.85
N LEU A 104 -9.11 -20.63 1.59
CA LEU A 104 -8.44 -20.50 2.88
C LEU A 104 -9.20 -19.47 3.72
N ALA A 105 -9.49 -19.81 4.97
CA ALA A 105 -9.90 -18.86 5.99
C ALA A 105 -8.80 -18.80 7.05
N ALA A 106 -8.12 -17.67 7.16
CA ALA A 106 -7.04 -17.48 8.10
C ALA A 106 -7.44 -16.40 9.13
N PRO A 107 -7.48 -16.73 10.44
CA PRO A 107 -7.69 -15.73 11.47
C PRO A 107 -6.46 -14.82 11.57
N ILE A 108 -6.72 -13.53 11.77
CA ILE A 108 -5.70 -12.52 12.03
C ILE A 108 -5.98 -11.93 13.40
N TYR A 109 -4.99 -11.97 14.28
CA TYR A 109 -5.05 -11.36 15.61
C TYR A 109 -4.20 -10.10 15.59
N GLU A 110 -4.79 -8.97 15.94
CA GLU A 110 -4.09 -7.69 16.01
C GLU A 110 -3.95 -7.26 17.45
N THR A 111 -2.75 -6.84 17.83
CA THR A 111 -2.46 -6.27 19.14
C THR A 111 -1.34 -5.25 19.04
N SER A 112 -1.40 -4.24 19.92
CA SER A 112 -0.30 -3.27 20.03
C SER A 112 0.70 -3.75 21.05
N VAL A 113 1.98 -3.73 20.69
CA VAL A 113 3.08 -4.14 21.56
C VAL A 113 4.17 -3.09 21.58
N ILE A 114 4.97 -3.11 22.65
CA ILE A 114 6.16 -2.29 22.77
C ILE A 114 7.36 -3.18 22.52
N LEU A 115 8.12 -2.87 21.49
CA LEU A 115 9.41 -3.51 21.23
C LEU A 115 10.51 -2.73 21.96
N LEU A 116 11.39 -3.47 22.65
CA LEU A 116 12.54 -2.91 23.35
C LEU A 116 13.82 -3.53 22.79
N LYS A 117 14.77 -2.70 22.42
CA LYS A 117 16.10 -3.14 21.98
C LYS A 117 17.18 -2.19 22.47
N GLY A 118 17.90 -2.62 23.52
CA GLY A 118 18.88 -1.76 24.20
C GLY A 118 18.21 -0.52 24.81
N SER A 119 18.65 0.67 24.43
CA SER A 119 18.06 1.94 24.85
C SER A 119 16.93 2.45 23.93
N TYR A 120 16.53 1.67 22.96
CA TYR A 120 15.49 2.05 22.00
C TYR A 120 14.18 1.31 22.28
N MET A 121 13.07 2.00 22.02
CA MET A 121 11.73 1.43 22.13
C MET A 121 10.89 1.87 20.89
N ALA A 122 9.93 1.01 20.54
CA ALA A 122 8.96 1.30 19.48
C ALA A 122 7.58 0.79 19.87
N TYR A 123 6.55 1.56 19.55
CA TYR A 123 5.17 1.10 19.59
C TYR A 123 4.80 0.56 18.22
N VAL A 124 4.50 -0.72 18.16
CA VAL A 124 4.19 -1.38 16.89
C VAL A 124 2.90 -2.19 16.99
N GLN A 125 2.23 -2.31 15.85
CA GLN A 125 1.11 -3.24 15.71
C GLN A 125 1.65 -4.62 15.33
N LEU A 126 1.33 -5.61 16.17
CA LEU A 126 1.67 -7.00 15.92
C LEU A 126 0.44 -7.70 15.34
N GLN A 127 0.61 -8.34 14.20
CA GLN A 127 -0.39 -9.20 13.59
C GLN A 127 0.04 -10.66 13.72
N GLY A 128 -0.76 -11.44 14.44
CA GLY A 128 -0.58 -12.88 14.54
C GLY A 128 -1.44 -13.59 13.50
N MET A 129 -0.83 -14.46 12.72
CA MET A 129 -1.56 -15.28 11.73
C MET A 129 -0.90 -16.64 11.54
N THR A 130 -1.61 -17.56 10.92
CA THR A 130 -1.06 -18.87 10.57
C THR A 130 -0.05 -18.77 9.43
N PRO A 131 0.95 -19.68 9.34
CA PRO A 131 1.90 -19.70 8.23
C PRO A 131 1.24 -19.82 6.85
N GLU A 132 0.10 -20.51 6.76
CA GLU A 132 -0.70 -20.62 5.55
C GLU A 132 -1.34 -19.29 5.17
N GLY A 133 -1.87 -18.56 6.16
CA GLY A 133 -2.42 -17.22 5.99
C GLY A 133 -1.33 -16.26 5.51
N LEU A 134 -0.15 -16.33 6.11
CA LEU A 134 0.98 -15.50 5.72
C LEU A 134 1.44 -15.74 4.27
N LYS A 135 1.45 -17.00 3.83
CA LYS A 135 1.76 -17.35 2.43
C LYS A 135 0.74 -16.80 1.44
N SER A 136 -0.53 -16.71 1.87
CA SER A 136 -1.60 -16.21 0.99
C SER A 136 -1.49 -14.70 0.72
N LEU A 137 -0.78 -13.96 1.57
CA LEU A 137 -0.52 -12.51 1.39
C LEU A 137 0.53 -12.23 0.30
N ASN A 138 1.20 -13.27 -0.20
CA ASN A 138 2.20 -13.16 -1.27
C ASN A 138 3.21 -12.02 -1.06
N MET A 139 3.74 -11.90 0.16
CA MET A 139 4.66 -10.83 0.55
C MET A 139 6.04 -11.08 -0.04
N ASP A 140 6.67 -10.02 -0.57
CA ASP A 140 8.07 -10.03 -0.95
C ASP A 140 8.95 -9.90 0.31
N LEU A 141 9.79 -10.89 0.55
CA LEU A 141 10.77 -10.89 1.63
C LEU A 141 12.09 -10.32 1.11
N GLY A 142 12.59 -9.29 1.78
CA GLY A 142 13.92 -8.75 1.50
C GLY A 142 15.01 -9.70 1.98
N ASP A 143 14.91 -10.18 3.22
CA ASP A 143 15.84 -11.10 3.85
C ASP A 143 15.07 -12.15 4.68
N GLY A 144 15.62 -13.35 4.77
CA GLY A 144 15.04 -14.43 5.58
C GLY A 144 14.11 -15.35 4.80
N THR A 145 13.32 -16.11 5.54
CA THR A 145 12.36 -17.10 4.99
C THR A 145 11.03 -17.00 5.72
N LEU A 146 9.96 -17.38 5.05
CA LEU A 146 8.64 -17.45 5.69
C LEU A 146 8.63 -18.48 6.83
N PRO A 147 7.90 -18.21 7.91
CA PRO A 147 7.71 -19.13 9.02
C PRO A 147 7.24 -20.51 8.57
N LYS A 148 7.74 -21.54 9.23
CA LYS A 148 7.36 -22.92 8.94
C LYS A 148 6.37 -23.40 9.98
N THR A 149 5.39 -24.18 9.52
CA THR A 149 4.42 -24.82 10.42
C THR A 149 5.11 -25.85 11.31
N GLY A 150 4.82 -25.82 12.62
CA GLY A 150 5.23 -26.90 13.55
C GLY A 150 6.64 -26.76 14.15
N THR A 151 7.32 -25.63 14.03
CA THR A 151 8.64 -25.40 14.64
C THR A 151 8.60 -25.25 16.15
N GLY A 152 7.43 -25.00 16.75
CA GLY A 152 7.27 -24.78 18.19
C GLY A 152 7.90 -23.48 18.71
N HIS A 153 8.46 -22.67 17.84
CA HIS A 153 9.04 -21.36 18.14
C HIS A 153 8.20 -20.25 17.54
N LEU A 154 8.15 -19.11 18.24
CA LEU A 154 7.58 -17.88 17.70
C LEU A 154 8.57 -17.30 16.69
N GLU A 155 8.15 -17.18 15.45
CA GLU A 155 8.91 -16.57 14.38
C GLU A 155 8.25 -15.21 14.06
N LEU A 156 9.06 -14.16 13.94
CA LEU A 156 8.61 -12.80 13.69
C LEU A 156 9.11 -12.34 12.33
N ILE A 157 8.23 -11.66 11.60
CA ILE A 157 8.59 -10.94 10.39
C ILE A 157 8.46 -9.45 10.70
N PHE A 158 9.52 -8.70 10.40
CA PHE A 158 9.52 -7.26 10.57
C PHE A 158 9.28 -6.57 9.23
N GLY A 159 8.33 -5.64 9.21
CA GLY A 159 8.18 -4.74 8.08
C GLY A 159 9.39 -3.82 7.94
N ASN A 160 9.75 -3.45 6.72
CA ASN A 160 10.92 -2.60 6.43
C ASN A 160 10.88 -1.24 7.16
N GLY A 161 9.69 -0.71 7.42
CA GLY A 161 9.48 0.57 8.11
C GLY A 161 9.63 0.49 9.64
N VAL A 162 9.58 -0.69 10.26
CA VAL A 162 9.57 -0.82 11.73
C VAL A 162 10.80 -0.20 12.39
N ILE A 163 11.94 -0.20 11.72
CA ILE A 163 13.18 0.41 12.25
C ILE A 163 13.02 1.93 12.45
N THR A 164 12.22 2.59 11.63
CA THR A 164 11.99 4.05 11.73
C THR A 164 11.08 4.43 12.88
N ASP A 165 10.33 3.47 13.44
CA ASP A 165 9.43 3.70 14.57
C ASP A 165 10.16 3.64 15.93
N PHE A 166 11.42 3.19 15.92
CA PHE A 166 12.23 3.17 17.12
C PHE A 166 12.74 4.56 17.50
N TYR A 167 12.62 4.88 18.78
CA TYR A 167 13.16 6.09 19.38
C TYR A 167 13.91 5.77 20.67
N GLU A 168 14.86 6.62 21.04
CA GLU A 168 15.67 6.45 22.24
C GLU A 168 14.86 6.79 23.49
N THR A 169 14.81 5.87 24.44
CA THR A 169 13.98 5.98 25.65
C THR A 169 14.34 7.19 26.52
N GLY A 170 15.63 7.62 26.51
CA GLY A 170 16.10 8.72 27.36
C GLY A 170 15.87 10.10 26.78
N SER A 171 16.04 10.26 25.49
CA SER A 171 15.90 11.56 24.78
C SER A 171 14.56 11.72 24.08
N GLY A 172 13.84 10.61 23.80
CA GLY A 172 12.65 10.58 22.97
C GLY A 172 12.92 10.81 21.47
N ASN A 173 14.19 10.94 21.07
CA ASN A 173 14.54 11.24 19.69
C ASN A 173 14.48 9.99 18.81
N GLY A 174 13.75 10.09 17.71
CA GLY A 174 13.59 9.04 16.69
C GLY A 174 14.00 9.50 15.31
N TYR A 175 13.63 8.68 14.33
CA TYR A 175 13.85 9.02 12.92
C TYR A 175 13.14 10.31 12.50
N TYR A 176 11.93 10.53 12.99
CA TYR A 176 11.12 11.71 12.63
C TYR A 176 11.67 13.01 13.19
N ASP A 177 12.50 12.95 14.26
CA ASP A 177 13.13 14.12 14.86
C ASP A 177 14.50 14.41 14.27
N THR A 178 15.27 13.34 14.00
CA THR A 178 16.67 13.44 13.60
C THR A 178 16.93 13.23 12.12
N GLY A 179 15.97 12.65 11.38
CA GLY A 179 16.12 12.20 10.00
C GLY A 179 17.09 11.02 9.83
N LYS A 180 17.55 10.41 10.94
CA LYS A 180 18.51 9.29 10.91
C LYS A 180 17.84 8.02 11.40
N VAL A 181 17.98 6.96 10.61
CA VAL A 181 17.52 5.61 11.02
C VAL A 181 18.36 5.12 12.20
N PRO A 182 17.74 4.66 13.29
CA PRO A 182 18.46 4.07 14.41
C PRO A 182 19.30 2.86 13.98
N ASN A 183 20.52 2.78 14.46
CA ASN A 183 21.42 1.66 14.14
C ASN A 183 21.11 0.46 15.03
N ILE A 184 20.01 -0.20 14.74
CA ILE A 184 19.52 -1.35 15.52
C ILE A 184 19.47 -2.57 14.58
N ASN A 185 20.02 -3.70 15.05
CA ASN A 185 19.88 -4.97 14.36
C ASN A 185 18.76 -5.79 15.01
N LEU A 186 17.63 -5.95 14.31
CA LEU A 186 16.47 -6.70 14.79
C LEU A 186 16.64 -8.24 14.63
N MET A 187 17.60 -8.67 13.82
CA MET A 187 17.85 -10.08 13.53
C MET A 187 18.77 -10.79 14.54
N LYS A 188 19.29 -10.08 15.55
CA LYS A 188 20.21 -10.63 16.56
C LYS A 188 19.71 -10.45 17.96
#